data_dc063888ecf20a29045fa2866a69b431
#
_entry.id   dc063888ecf20a29045fa2866a69b431
#
_cell.length_a   1.000
_cell.length_b   1.000
_cell.length_c   1.000
_cell.angle_alpha   90.00
_cell.angle_beta   90.00
_cell.angle_gamma   90.00
#
_symmetry.space_group_name_H-M   'P 1'
#
loop_
_entity.id
_entity.type
_entity.pdbx_description
1 polymer ?
#
loop_
_entity_poly.entity_id
_entity_poly.type
_entity_poly.pdbx_seq_one_letter_code
_entity_poly.pdbx_strand_id
1 'polypeptide(L)'
;MIESVLSSLFTLENLLWINVGLAGGIMVGALPGLTGTMAMALLLPLTYGLASIPGVMLLLGVYCGSIYGGSITAILINTPGTPASAATSLDGYPMAQKGHGLRALHDALSSSTIGGLFSCEVLLFAAPPIASFALKFGPAEYFALALLSLIHI
;
A
#
# COMPACT_ATOMS: atom_id res chain seq x y z
N MET A 1 -8.67 -26.41 -3.76
CA MET A 1 -8.77 -24.99 -4.18
C MET A 1 -7.88 -24.07 -3.37
N ILE A 2 -7.97 -24.03 -2.02
CA ILE A 2 -7.08 -23.18 -1.18
C ILE A 2 -5.62 -23.62 -1.28
N GLU A 3 -5.33 -24.91 -1.23
CA GLU A 3 -3.95 -25.43 -1.39
C GLU A 3 -3.33 -25.09 -2.74
N SER A 4 -4.11 -25.19 -3.82
CA SER A 4 -3.61 -24.83 -5.15
C SER A 4 -3.34 -23.33 -5.30
N VAL A 5 -4.11 -22.49 -4.64
CA VAL A 5 -3.86 -21.03 -4.58
C VAL A 5 -2.61 -20.74 -3.75
N LEU A 6 -2.49 -21.34 -2.57
CA LEU A 6 -1.32 -21.17 -1.72
C LEU A 6 -0.03 -21.62 -2.41
N SER A 7 -0.02 -22.79 -3.04
CA SER A 7 1.16 -23.26 -3.78
C SER A 7 1.52 -22.35 -4.96
N SER A 8 0.53 -21.74 -5.61
CA SER A 8 0.78 -20.78 -6.68
C SER A 8 1.32 -19.45 -6.18
N LEU A 9 0.95 -19.01 -4.97
CA LEU A 9 1.42 -17.75 -4.40
C LEU A 9 2.87 -17.85 -3.88
N PHE A 10 3.25 -18.98 -3.25
CA PHE A 10 4.58 -19.17 -2.66
C PHE A 10 5.62 -19.74 -3.63
N THR A 11 5.55 -19.35 -4.91
CA THR A 11 6.64 -19.64 -5.85
C THR A 11 7.78 -18.64 -5.67
N LEU A 12 9.01 -19.07 -5.98
CA LEU A 12 10.19 -18.20 -5.89
C LEU A 12 10.01 -16.92 -6.74
N GLU A 13 9.40 -17.06 -7.92
CA GLU A 13 9.12 -15.95 -8.82
C GLU A 13 8.19 -14.93 -8.16
N ASN A 14 7.07 -15.35 -7.57
CA ASN A 14 6.11 -14.48 -6.92
C ASN A 14 6.71 -13.78 -5.69
N LEU A 15 7.53 -14.51 -4.92
CA LEU A 15 8.26 -13.94 -3.79
C LEU A 15 9.30 -12.91 -4.24
N LEU A 16 9.95 -13.10 -5.37
CA LEU A 16 10.86 -12.10 -5.92
C LEU A 16 10.11 -10.83 -6.34
N TRP A 17 8.98 -10.97 -7.06
CA TRP A 17 8.22 -9.82 -7.51
C TRP A 17 7.61 -9.00 -6.38
N ILE A 18 7.10 -9.65 -5.31
CA ILE A 18 6.59 -8.90 -4.15
C ILE A 18 7.71 -8.16 -3.42
N ASN A 19 8.92 -8.76 -3.29
CA ASN A 19 10.06 -8.11 -2.65
C ASN A 19 10.60 -6.94 -3.49
N VAL A 20 10.67 -7.09 -4.81
CA VAL A 20 11.02 -5.99 -5.73
C VAL A 20 10.01 -4.85 -5.60
N GLY A 21 8.72 -5.18 -5.59
CA GLY A 21 7.64 -4.22 -5.35
C GLY A 21 7.77 -3.52 -4.00
N LEU A 22 8.03 -4.28 -2.94
CA LEU A 22 8.20 -3.73 -1.59
C LEU A 22 9.38 -2.75 -1.51
N ALA A 23 10.54 -3.14 -2.04
CA ALA A 23 11.72 -2.29 -2.07
C ALA A 23 11.48 -1.00 -2.87
N GLY A 24 10.92 -1.12 -4.08
CA GLY A 24 10.56 0.03 -4.91
C GLY A 24 9.50 0.91 -4.25
N GLY A 25 8.50 0.29 -3.62
CA GLY A 25 7.46 0.98 -2.87
C GLY A 25 8.00 1.79 -1.70
N ILE A 26 8.92 1.23 -0.90
CA ILE A 26 9.57 1.95 0.20
C ILE A 26 10.33 3.18 -0.34
N MET A 27 11.05 3.03 -1.44
CA MET A 27 11.78 4.15 -2.05
C MET A 27 10.84 5.26 -2.51
N VAL A 28 9.76 4.90 -3.22
CA VAL A 28 8.77 5.87 -3.71
C VAL A 28 8.01 6.51 -2.54
N GLY A 29 7.57 5.72 -1.56
CA GLY A 29 6.85 6.21 -0.39
C GLY A 29 7.66 7.13 0.50
N ALA A 30 8.99 6.99 0.51
CA ALA A 30 9.91 7.89 1.21
C ALA A 30 10.07 9.24 0.50
N LEU A 31 9.62 9.38 -0.76
CA LEU A 31 9.69 10.65 -1.49
C LEU A 31 8.39 11.44 -1.27
N PRO A 32 8.44 12.59 -0.58
CA PRO A 32 7.26 13.42 -0.36
C PRO A 32 6.64 13.88 -1.68
N GLY A 33 5.33 13.74 -1.82
CA GLY A 33 4.60 14.10 -3.02
C GLY A 33 4.37 12.95 -4.00
N LEU A 34 5.02 11.79 -3.84
CA LEU A 34 4.73 10.58 -4.60
C LEU A 34 3.87 9.65 -3.74
N THR A 35 2.65 9.39 -4.18
CA THR A 35 1.76 8.44 -3.49
C THR A 35 1.96 7.02 -4.01
N GLY A 36 1.66 6.02 -3.18
CA GLY A 36 1.68 4.62 -3.61
C GLY A 36 0.74 4.34 -4.78
N THR A 37 -0.39 5.03 -4.84
CA THR A 37 -1.33 4.95 -5.96
C THR A 37 -0.74 5.47 -7.27
N MET A 38 0.02 6.56 -7.23
CA MET A 38 0.76 7.06 -8.41
C MET A 38 1.82 6.06 -8.85
N ALA A 39 2.58 5.50 -7.90
CA ALA A 39 3.59 4.48 -8.21
C ALA A 39 2.95 3.25 -8.86
N MET A 40 1.83 2.76 -8.33
CA MET A 40 1.10 1.65 -8.94
C MET A 40 0.59 1.98 -10.33
N ALA A 41 0.04 3.19 -10.54
CA ALA A 41 -0.45 3.62 -11.85
C ALA A 41 0.67 3.69 -12.90
N LEU A 42 1.87 4.15 -12.51
CA LEU A 42 3.04 4.20 -13.38
C LEU A 42 3.61 2.80 -13.70
N LEU A 43 3.50 1.87 -12.76
CA LEU A 43 4.01 0.51 -12.92
C LEU A 43 2.98 -0.43 -13.57
N LEU A 44 1.70 -0.06 -13.60
CA LEU A 44 0.65 -0.88 -14.18
C LEU A 44 0.94 -1.33 -15.63
N PRO A 45 1.43 -0.47 -16.55
CA PRO A 45 1.78 -0.92 -17.90
C PRO A 45 2.89 -1.98 -17.93
N LEU A 46 3.81 -1.94 -16.97
CA LEU A 46 4.90 -2.92 -16.84
C LEU A 46 4.36 -4.31 -16.48
N THR A 47 3.26 -4.36 -15.73
CA THR A 47 2.66 -5.64 -15.32
C THR A 47 1.98 -6.38 -16.46
N TYR A 48 1.65 -5.73 -17.58
CA TYR A 48 1.09 -6.40 -18.76
C TYR A 48 2.06 -7.39 -19.41
N GLY A 49 3.36 -7.23 -19.19
CA GLY A 49 4.38 -8.19 -19.63
C GLY A 49 4.59 -9.37 -18.68
N LEU A 50 3.94 -9.37 -17.51
CA LEU A 50 4.04 -10.41 -16.51
C LEU A 50 2.80 -11.30 -16.51
N ALA A 51 2.93 -12.50 -15.96
CA ALA A 51 1.76 -13.30 -15.65
C ALA A 51 0.90 -12.60 -14.56
N SER A 52 -0.39 -12.94 -14.49
CA SER A 52 -1.35 -12.22 -13.62
C SER A 52 -0.94 -12.22 -12.15
N ILE A 53 -0.45 -13.34 -11.61
CA ILE A 53 -0.07 -13.43 -10.19
C ILE A 53 1.18 -12.61 -9.89
N PRO A 54 2.32 -12.76 -10.60
CA PRO A 54 3.48 -11.89 -10.42
C PRO A 54 3.19 -10.39 -10.53
N GLY A 55 2.36 -10.00 -11.51
CA GLY A 55 1.96 -8.60 -11.69
C GLY A 55 1.20 -8.04 -10.49
N VAL A 56 0.24 -8.78 -9.96
CA VAL A 56 -0.51 -8.41 -8.75
C VAL A 56 0.43 -8.36 -7.53
N MET A 57 1.32 -9.34 -7.38
CA MET A 57 2.29 -9.38 -6.29
C MET A 57 3.24 -8.17 -6.31
N LEU A 58 3.71 -7.77 -7.48
CA LEU A 58 4.52 -6.57 -7.65
C LEU A 58 3.77 -5.31 -7.16
N LEU A 59 2.53 -5.13 -7.63
CA LEU A 59 1.73 -3.95 -7.27
C LEU A 59 1.36 -3.92 -5.78
N LEU A 60 1.02 -5.07 -5.19
CA LEU A 60 0.78 -5.18 -3.75
C LEU A 60 2.03 -4.84 -2.94
N GLY A 61 3.20 -5.33 -3.38
CA GLY A 61 4.48 -4.99 -2.78
C GLY A 61 4.74 -3.48 -2.81
N VAL A 62 4.53 -2.84 -3.96
CA VAL A 62 4.67 -1.38 -4.10
C VAL A 62 3.71 -0.63 -3.17
N TYR A 63 2.46 -1.07 -3.08
CA TYR A 63 1.48 -0.45 -2.20
C TYR A 63 1.89 -0.53 -0.74
N CYS A 64 2.14 -1.74 -0.22
CA CYS A 64 2.56 -1.94 1.17
C CYS A 64 3.88 -1.21 1.48
N GLY A 65 4.87 -1.30 0.57
CA GLY A 65 6.14 -0.62 0.71
C GLY A 65 6.02 0.89 0.77
N SER A 66 5.16 1.48 -0.06
CA SER A 66 4.98 2.93 -0.10
C SER A 66 4.37 3.49 1.19
N ILE A 67 3.43 2.77 1.80
CA ILE A 67 2.83 3.18 3.08
C ILE A 67 3.89 3.19 4.19
N TYR A 68 4.69 2.15 4.27
CA TYR A 68 5.78 2.09 5.27
C TYR A 68 6.89 3.10 4.96
N GLY A 69 7.27 3.24 3.70
CA GLY A 69 8.26 4.25 3.25
C GLY A 69 7.87 5.67 3.67
N GLY A 70 6.59 6.02 3.54
CA GLY A 70 6.06 7.30 4.00
C GLY A 70 6.17 7.50 5.52
N SER A 71 6.04 6.43 6.29
CA SER A 71 6.22 6.47 7.75
C SER A 71 7.68 6.70 8.16
N ILE A 72 8.64 6.21 7.38
CA ILE A 72 10.07 6.43 7.65
C ILE A 72 10.40 7.93 7.64
N THR A 73 10.01 8.63 6.59
CA THR A 73 10.27 10.08 6.47
C THR A 73 9.43 10.90 7.43
N ALA A 74 8.21 10.47 7.74
CA ALA A 74 7.39 11.09 8.78
C ALA A 74 8.09 11.05 10.16
N ILE A 75 8.67 9.91 10.52
CA ILE A 75 9.37 9.70 11.81
C ILE A 75 10.71 10.43 11.85
N LEU A 76 11.52 10.32 10.79
CA LEU A 76 12.91 10.80 10.85
C LEU A 76 13.04 12.30 10.56
N ILE A 77 12.25 12.85 9.65
CA ILE A 77 12.38 14.24 9.19
C ILE A 77 11.09 15.06 9.27
N ASN A 78 10.06 14.53 9.96
CA ASN A 78 8.76 15.19 10.11
C ASN A 78 8.08 15.57 8.78
N THR A 79 8.35 14.79 7.74
CA THR A 79 7.77 15.03 6.41
C THR A 79 7.09 13.75 5.96
N PRO A 80 5.75 13.63 6.15
CA PRO A 80 5.03 12.44 5.76
C PRO A 80 5.11 12.24 4.24
N GLY A 81 5.62 11.09 3.79
CA GLY A 81 5.71 10.76 2.37
C GLY A 81 4.34 10.41 1.77
N THR A 82 3.43 9.91 2.60
CA THR A 82 2.05 9.57 2.20
C THR A 82 1.05 10.21 3.16
N PRO A 83 -0.20 10.50 2.73
CA PRO A 83 -1.23 11.02 3.63
C PRO A 83 -1.48 10.12 4.85
N ALA A 84 -1.39 8.79 4.67
CA ALA A 84 -1.58 7.82 5.75
C ALA A 84 -0.50 7.93 6.84
N SER A 85 0.70 8.39 6.51
CA SER A 85 1.81 8.54 7.46
C SER A 85 1.81 9.88 8.21
N ALA A 86 0.85 10.78 7.92
CA ALA A 86 0.75 12.08 8.61
C ALA A 86 0.53 11.91 10.13
N ALA A 87 -0.31 10.96 10.53
CA ALA A 87 -0.51 10.66 11.95
C ALA A 87 0.75 10.12 12.64
N THR A 88 1.57 9.37 11.90
CA THR A 88 2.82 8.79 12.43
C THR A 88 3.84 9.87 12.80
N SER A 89 3.80 11.05 12.15
CA SER A 89 4.72 12.15 12.48
C SER A 89 4.44 12.76 13.85
N LEU A 90 3.21 12.70 14.36
CA LEU A 90 2.82 13.33 15.62
C LEU A 90 3.57 12.75 16.82
N ASP A 91 3.71 11.44 16.87
CA ASP A 91 4.39 10.74 17.97
C ASP A 91 5.80 10.27 17.58
N GLY A 92 5.95 9.81 16.33
CA GLY A 92 7.18 9.22 15.83
C GLY A 92 8.33 10.24 15.73
N TYR A 93 8.06 11.44 15.22
CA TYR A 93 9.10 12.47 15.11
C TYR A 93 9.61 12.97 16.48
N PRO A 94 8.77 13.30 17.49
CA PRO A 94 9.24 13.62 18.83
C PRO A 94 10.05 12.48 19.48
N MET A 95 9.72 11.21 19.19
CA MET A 95 10.53 10.09 19.63
C MET A 95 11.91 10.08 18.96
N ALA A 96 11.95 10.35 17.65
CA ALA A 96 13.22 10.43 16.92
C ALA A 96 14.11 11.57 17.43
N GLN A 97 13.54 12.75 17.73
CA GLN A 97 14.27 13.88 18.32
C GLN A 97 14.88 13.54 19.70
N LYS A 98 14.24 12.67 20.46
CA LYS A 98 14.76 12.18 21.75
C LYS A 98 15.79 11.05 21.62
N GLY A 99 16.23 10.74 20.39
CA GLY A 99 17.18 9.66 20.12
C GLY A 99 16.57 8.26 20.01
N HIS A 100 15.23 8.15 20.04
CA HIS A 100 14.51 6.88 19.98
C HIS A 100 13.92 6.58 18.58
N GLY A 101 14.54 7.11 17.51
CA GLY A 101 14.04 6.95 16.14
C GLY A 101 13.91 5.50 15.68
N LEU A 102 14.90 4.66 16.02
CA LEU A 102 14.84 3.23 15.69
C LEU A 102 13.64 2.52 16.36
N ARG A 103 13.35 2.86 17.61
CA ARG A 103 12.20 2.34 18.33
C ARG A 103 10.89 2.78 17.67
N ALA A 104 10.79 4.06 17.31
CA ALA A 104 9.61 4.59 16.62
C ALA A 104 9.36 3.88 15.26
N LEU A 105 10.43 3.61 14.50
CA LEU A 105 10.34 2.85 13.25
C LEU A 105 9.88 1.41 13.49
N HIS A 106 10.37 0.76 14.53
CA HIS A 106 9.98 -0.60 14.88
C HIS A 106 8.51 -0.66 15.35
N ASP A 107 8.08 0.30 16.17
CA ASP A 107 6.70 0.40 16.64
C ASP A 107 5.74 0.67 15.47
N ALA A 108 6.13 1.52 14.52
CA ALA A 108 5.37 1.77 13.29
C ALA A 108 5.25 0.51 12.42
N LEU A 109 6.34 -0.24 12.25
CA LEU A 109 6.34 -1.47 11.46
C LEU A 109 5.46 -2.56 12.09
N SER A 110 5.60 -2.78 13.40
CA SER A 110 4.81 -3.78 14.12
C SER A 110 3.32 -3.45 14.13
N SER A 111 2.96 -2.18 14.36
CA SER A 111 1.58 -1.72 14.30
C SER A 111 0.99 -1.86 12.91
N SER A 112 1.76 -1.52 11.86
CA SER A 112 1.34 -1.70 10.46
C SER A 112 1.14 -3.17 10.11
N THR A 113 1.99 -4.06 10.63
CA THR A 113 1.85 -5.50 10.39
C THR A 113 0.57 -6.05 11.03
N ILE A 114 0.32 -5.71 12.29
CA ILE A 114 -0.90 -6.14 13.00
C ILE A 114 -2.14 -5.57 12.34
N GLY A 115 -2.15 -4.27 12.04
CA GLY A 115 -3.25 -3.61 11.34
C GLY A 115 -3.49 -4.18 9.95
N GLY A 116 -2.42 -4.50 9.21
CA GLY A 116 -2.49 -5.12 7.90
C GLY A 116 -3.09 -6.52 7.93
N LEU A 117 -2.70 -7.36 8.89
CA LEU A 117 -3.29 -8.70 9.07
C LEU A 117 -4.78 -8.61 9.36
N PHE A 118 -5.18 -7.75 10.30
CA PHE A 118 -6.59 -7.53 10.61
C PHE A 118 -7.38 -7.00 9.40
N SER A 119 -6.78 -6.07 8.65
CA SER A 119 -7.37 -5.53 7.40
C SER A 119 -7.56 -6.62 6.35
N CYS A 120 -6.62 -7.56 6.20
CA CYS A 120 -6.74 -8.69 5.30
C CYS A 120 -7.91 -9.61 5.68
N GLU A 121 -8.09 -9.88 6.98
CA GLU A 121 -9.24 -10.67 7.46
C GLU A 121 -10.56 -9.98 7.14
N VAL A 122 -10.68 -8.69 7.46
CA VAL A 122 -11.87 -7.90 7.14
C VAL A 122 -12.14 -7.90 5.63
N LEU A 123 -11.11 -7.71 4.81
CA LEU A 123 -11.23 -7.70 3.36
C LEU A 123 -11.74 -9.05 2.83
N LEU A 124 -11.27 -10.17 3.38
CA LEU A 124 -11.70 -11.51 2.97
C LEU A 124 -13.24 -11.68 3.06
N PHE A 125 -13.85 -11.16 4.13
CA PHE A 125 -15.29 -11.22 4.31
C PHE A 125 -16.06 -10.10 3.62
N ALA A 126 -15.49 -8.91 3.55
CA ALA A 126 -16.14 -7.73 2.99
C ALA A 126 -16.01 -7.62 1.45
N ALA A 127 -14.97 -8.19 0.84
CA ALA A 127 -14.74 -8.04 -0.59
C ALA A 127 -15.88 -8.60 -1.47
N PRO A 128 -16.47 -9.80 -1.23
CA PRO A 128 -17.53 -10.31 -2.08
C PRO A 128 -18.79 -9.42 -2.10
N PRO A 129 -19.36 -8.98 -0.96
CA PRO A 129 -20.53 -8.11 -0.98
C PRO A 129 -20.21 -6.72 -1.56
N ILE A 130 -19.02 -6.15 -1.28
CA ILE A 130 -18.61 -4.87 -1.87
C ILE A 130 -18.44 -4.98 -3.37
N ALA A 131 -17.81 -6.04 -3.88
CA ALA A 131 -17.66 -6.28 -5.30
C ALA A 131 -19.00 -6.40 -6.01
N SER A 132 -19.96 -7.14 -5.43
CA SER A 132 -21.31 -7.28 -5.99
C SER A 132 -22.06 -5.94 -6.06
N PHE A 133 -21.82 -5.04 -5.12
CA PHE A 133 -22.36 -3.68 -5.13
C PHE A 133 -21.64 -2.81 -6.17
N ALA A 134 -20.32 -2.86 -6.20
CA ALA A 134 -19.50 -2.05 -7.13
C ALA A 134 -19.78 -2.38 -8.60
N LEU A 135 -20.05 -3.65 -8.90
CA LEU A 135 -20.41 -4.09 -10.27
C LEU A 135 -21.77 -3.55 -10.77
N LYS A 136 -22.60 -2.98 -9.89
CA LYS A 136 -23.83 -2.29 -10.28
C LYS A 136 -23.60 -0.87 -10.80
N PHE A 137 -22.40 -0.33 -10.60
CA PHE A 137 -22.02 0.99 -11.10
C PHE A 137 -21.59 0.89 -12.55
N GLY A 138 -22.26 1.65 -13.41
CA GLY A 138 -21.89 1.78 -14.81
C GLY A 138 -20.91 2.95 -15.05
N PRO A 139 -20.50 3.16 -16.32
CA PRO A 139 -19.58 4.26 -16.67
C PRO A 139 -20.08 5.65 -16.27
N ALA A 140 -21.40 5.87 -16.31
CA ALA A 140 -22.01 7.15 -15.95
C ALA A 140 -21.88 7.45 -14.44
N GLU A 141 -22.05 6.45 -13.59
CA GLU A 141 -21.90 6.56 -12.14
C GLU A 141 -20.44 6.81 -11.76
N TYR A 142 -19.49 6.12 -12.41
CA TYR A 142 -18.06 6.37 -12.21
C TYR A 142 -17.66 7.79 -12.63
N PHE A 143 -18.21 8.30 -13.73
CA PHE A 143 -17.97 9.67 -14.15
C PHE A 143 -18.53 10.69 -13.14
N ALA A 144 -19.75 10.46 -12.64
CA ALA A 144 -20.34 11.31 -11.61
C ALA A 144 -19.52 11.32 -10.30
N LEU A 145 -19.01 10.14 -9.87
CA LEU A 145 -18.14 10.05 -8.71
C LEU A 145 -16.81 10.79 -8.92
N ALA A 146 -16.23 10.71 -10.12
CA ALA A 146 -15.02 11.44 -10.46
C ALA A 146 -15.22 12.96 -10.40
N LEU A 147 -16.34 13.46 -10.94
CA LEU A 147 -16.72 14.87 -10.83
C LEU A 147 -16.92 15.31 -9.39
N LEU A 148 -17.60 14.49 -8.58
CA LEU A 148 -17.80 14.77 -7.16
C LEU A 148 -16.48 14.89 -6.41
N SER A 149 -15.52 14.02 -6.73
CA SER A 149 -14.17 14.05 -6.16
C SER A 149 -13.42 15.34 -6.53
N LEU A 150 -13.58 15.83 -7.76
CA LEU A 150 -12.96 17.08 -8.23
C LEU A 150 -13.56 18.33 -7.57
N ILE A 151 -14.86 18.32 -7.25
CA ILE A 151 -15.54 19.45 -6.60
C ILE A 151 -15.12 19.58 -5.12
N HIS A 152 -14.62 18.50 -4.50
CA HIS A 152 -14.23 18.49 -3.08
C HIS A 152 -12.75 18.87 -2.85
N ILE A 153 -11.98 19.09 -3.90
CA ILE A 153 -10.59 19.59 -3.84
C ILE A 153 -10.59 21.09 -4.00
#